data_ac44dd9ba4bf90155f4bda04c8b9138f
#
_entry.id   ac44dd9ba4bf90155f4bda04c8b9138f
#
_cell.length_a   1.000
_cell.length_b   1.000
_cell.length_c   1.000
_cell.angle_alpha   90.00
_cell.angle_beta   90.00
_cell.angle_gamma   90.00
#
_symmetry.space_group_name_H-M   'P 1'
#
loop_
_entity.id
_entity.type
_entity.pdbx_description
1 polymer ?
#
loop_
_entity_poly.entity_id
_entity_poly.type
_entity_poly.pdbx_seq_one_letter_code
_entity_poly.pdbx_strand_id
1 'polypeptide(L)'
;MRNTTLKITSLVLTTSLLSSCDVLKELEYKVTPNPLEMHGDSVRVRIDVKVPEKGIKKKVVAEITPTLGNQTLETIKVAGEKIQIGEKTISYKAGGKVSYDKTYAYDPSFENSELAITLKAYKGAIGTKEKKKETIESKKLADATIVTPLLVQPDFKVVSLTQEYVQTKNYTTSFTINFDKGRSELRPNEMKDADVIAFKEWLVANASNSKIAIKEIAINGFACPDGVEGKNITLSDSRVSTTSKAIETILKDAKYPKLDLKLLEKTKGLGEDFEGFQAKLKESKLATDEQSMIIRIIKETSDLDSREKKIKDISKVYNEIEKDIFPKLRRAEVVVTYSVIGFSDDELKSIGASNPSSLKLDELIQAATLTNDLKAKQTIYTTALTSSPEDKLVLNNLGVVLFEQAKYDEAKSNFEKSSKIDNSPELKNNLAAVAGKKGDYELAKKLLDKNNLTEAKHNLGFYSIKRGKYADAVTQLKGYQSFNLALAQLLNGKSEEAIKTLDASLTKETAESYYLKAIANTRLNNDDAALSNLKNALAKNASLKEKASKDKEFLRFAANSTFTSLIK
;
A
#
# COMPACT_ATOMS: atom_id res chain seq x y z
N MET A 1 11.78 -8.56 -33.50
CA MET A 1 10.64 -7.64 -33.57
C MET A 1 9.83 -7.97 -34.80
N ARG A 2 8.81 -8.78 -34.68
CA ARG A 2 7.85 -9.05 -35.76
C ARG A 2 6.52 -8.48 -35.30
N ASN A 3 6.11 -7.38 -35.95
CA ASN A 3 4.78 -6.80 -35.82
C ASN A 3 3.76 -7.83 -36.34
N THR A 4 3.11 -8.55 -35.45
CA THR A 4 1.91 -9.32 -35.78
C THR A 4 0.72 -8.35 -35.78
N THR A 5 0.56 -7.68 -36.90
CA THR A 5 -0.67 -6.94 -37.22
C THR A 5 -1.81 -7.94 -37.30
N LEU A 6 -2.76 -7.85 -36.38
CA LEU A 6 -4.00 -8.57 -36.40
C LEU A 6 -4.69 -8.30 -37.75
N LYS A 7 -4.68 -9.28 -38.67
CA LYS A 7 -5.46 -9.21 -39.89
C LYS A 7 -6.93 -9.46 -39.57
N ILE A 8 -7.63 -8.37 -39.18
CA ILE A 8 -9.09 -8.38 -39.09
C ILE A 8 -9.60 -8.49 -40.54
N THR A 9 -10.15 -9.66 -40.85
CA THR A 9 -10.76 -9.94 -42.16
C THR A 9 -11.96 -8.99 -42.30
N SER A 10 -11.83 -7.97 -43.14
CA SER A 10 -12.95 -7.08 -43.47
C SER A 10 -13.90 -7.82 -44.38
N LEU A 11 -15.04 -8.21 -43.86
CA LEU A 11 -16.15 -8.74 -44.67
C LEU A 11 -16.78 -7.56 -45.45
N VAL A 12 -16.56 -7.55 -46.75
CA VAL A 12 -17.25 -6.61 -47.64
C VAL A 12 -18.63 -7.18 -47.92
N LEU A 13 -19.65 -6.69 -47.24
CA LEU A 13 -21.03 -7.07 -47.49
C LEU A 13 -21.57 -6.26 -48.68
N THR A 14 -21.51 -6.86 -49.86
CA THR A 14 -22.19 -6.32 -51.05
C THR A 14 -23.61 -6.93 -51.11
N THR A 15 -24.62 -6.20 -50.63
CA THR A 15 -26.00 -6.52 -50.92
C THR A 15 -26.52 -5.54 -51.96
N SER A 16 -26.76 -6.05 -53.15
CA SER A 16 -27.43 -5.31 -54.24
C SER A 16 -28.92 -5.17 -53.94
N LEU A 17 -29.35 -3.96 -53.60
CA LEU A 17 -30.77 -3.58 -53.68
C LEU A 17 -30.94 -2.70 -54.91
N LEU A 18 -31.64 -3.25 -55.91
CA LEU A 18 -32.09 -2.56 -57.10
C LEU A 18 -33.16 -1.53 -56.76
N SER A 19 -32.77 -0.30 -56.42
CA SER A 19 -33.63 0.85 -56.56
C SER A 19 -32.92 1.86 -57.40
N SER A 20 -33.49 2.17 -58.56
CA SER A 20 -32.98 3.18 -59.48
C SER A 20 -33.13 4.59 -58.85
N CYS A 21 -32.19 4.98 -58.01
CA CYS A 21 -32.04 6.34 -57.55
C CYS A 21 -31.39 7.16 -58.64
N ASP A 22 -32.16 8.00 -59.31
CA ASP A 22 -31.71 8.87 -60.40
C ASP A 22 -30.71 9.95 -59.93
N VAL A 23 -30.49 10.09 -58.63
CA VAL A 23 -29.74 11.21 -58.01
C VAL A 23 -28.41 10.76 -57.40
N LEU A 24 -28.36 9.56 -56.80
CA LEU A 24 -27.19 9.01 -56.14
C LEU A 24 -27.10 7.49 -56.40
N LYS A 25 -25.89 6.99 -56.80
CA LYS A 25 -25.63 5.55 -56.90
C LYS A 25 -25.32 4.96 -55.54
N GLU A 26 -25.38 3.64 -55.44
CA GLU A 26 -25.03 2.92 -54.25
C GLU A 26 -23.63 3.27 -53.78
N LEU A 27 -23.49 3.61 -52.48
CA LEU A 27 -22.28 3.93 -51.79
C LEU A 27 -21.71 2.68 -51.11
N GLU A 28 -20.41 2.51 -51.15
CA GLU A 28 -19.70 1.48 -50.41
C GLU A 28 -19.28 2.03 -49.05
N TYR A 29 -19.52 1.27 -48.00
CA TYR A 29 -19.18 1.63 -46.61
C TYR A 29 -18.23 0.59 -46.02
N LYS A 30 -17.21 1.08 -45.31
CA LYS A 30 -16.31 0.24 -44.51
C LYS A 30 -16.23 0.79 -43.09
N VAL A 31 -16.61 -0.02 -42.10
CA VAL A 31 -16.48 0.31 -40.67
C VAL A 31 -15.25 -0.39 -40.11
N THR A 32 -14.52 0.31 -39.25
CA THR A 32 -13.33 -0.23 -38.60
C THR A 32 -13.24 0.28 -37.16
N PRO A 33 -13.19 -0.60 -36.14
CA PRO A 33 -13.40 -2.06 -36.20
C PRO A 33 -14.84 -2.45 -36.49
N ASN A 34 -15.09 -3.73 -36.81
CA ASN A 34 -16.42 -4.33 -36.90
C ASN A 34 -16.35 -5.74 -36.29
N PRO A 35 -17.03 -6.02 -35.19
CA PRO A 35 -17.91 -5.11 -34.40
C PRO A 35 -17.19 -3.87 -33.87
N LEU A 36 -17.95 -2.82 -33.53
CA LEU A 36 -17.38 -1.68 -32.79
C LEU A 36 -16.88 -2.15 -31.42
N GLU A 37 -15.81 -1.50 -30.92
CA GLU A 37 -15.19 -1.84 -29.64
C GLU A 37 -15.12 -0.62 -28.72
N MET A 38 -15.43 -0.86 -27.46
CA MET A 38 -15.22 0.11 -26.40
C MET A 38 -13.70 0.21 -26.08
N HIS A 39 -13.20 1.42 -25.95
CA HIS A 39 -11.83 1.71 -25.54
C HIS A 39 -11.84 2.62 -24.32
N GLY A 40 -11.51 2.08 -23.15
CA GLY A 40 -11.73 2.77 -21.89
C GLY A 40 -13.24 3.00 -21.66
N ASP A 41 -13.65 4.26 -21.60
CA ASP A 41 -15.03 4.72 -21.39
C ASP A 41 -15.64 5.34 -22.68
N SER A 42 -15.10 5.01 -23.83
CA SER A 42 -15.52 5.60 -25.11
C SER A 42 -15.59 4.59 -26.25
N VAL A 43 -16.32 4.93 -27.29
CA VAL A 43 -16.43 4.15 -28.52
C VAL A 43 -16.03 5.03 -29.71
N ARG A 44 -15.05 4.57 -30.47
CA ARG A 44 -14.61 5.25 -31.71
C ARG A 44 -15.39 4.67 -32.87
N VAL A 45 -16.07 5.55 -33.61
CA VAL A 45 -16.83 5.21 -34.83
C VAL A 45 -16.05 5.73 -36.03
N ARG A 46 -15.52 4.79 -36.83
CA ARG A 46 -14.85 5.11 -38.08
C ARG A 46 -15.58 4.48 -39.25
N ILE A 47 -16.05 5.33 -40.19
CA ILE A 47 -16.78 4.94 -41.40
C ILE A 47 -16.03 5.51 -42.59
N ASP A 48 -15.49 4.69 -43.47
CA ASP A 48 -14.95 5.09 -44.74
C ASP A 48 -16.03 4.88 -45.80
N VAL A 49 -16.46 5.99 -46.46
CA VAL A 49 -17.48 6.02 -47.50
C VAL A 49 -16.80 6.16 -48.84
N LYS A 50 -16.99 5.23 -49.74
CA LYS A 50 -16.50 5.31 -51.13
C LYS A 50 -17.69 5.64 -52.05
N VAL A 51 -17.54 6.75 -52.76
CA VAL A 51 -18.47 7.18 -53.80
C VAL A 51 -17.93 6.71 -55.14
N PRO A 52 -18.64 5.84 -55.90
CA PRO A 52 -18.13 5.35 -57.18
C PRO A 52 -18.12 6.43 -58.25
N GLU A 53 -17.51 6.12 -59.39
CA GLU A 53 -17.59 6.95 -60.60
C GLU A 53 -19.05 7.20 -61.00
N LYS A 54 -19.36 8.48 -61.32
CA LYS A 54 -20.73 8.95 -61.60
C LYS A 54 -21.69 8.68 -60.44
N GLY A 55 -21.18 8.49 -59.21
CA GLY A 55 -21.94 8.08 -58.03
C GLY A 55 -22.79 9.21 -57.43
N ILE A 56 -22.32 10.47 -57.53
CA ILE A 56 -23.10 11.64 -57.10
C ILE A 56 -23.20 12.65 -58.22
N LYS A 57 -24.38 13.12 -58.60
CA LYS A 57 -24.57 14.14 -59.63
C LYS A 57 -23.99 15.49 -59.17
N LYS A 58 -23.48 16.30 -60.12
CA LYS A 58 -22.75 17.56 -59.87
C LYS A 58 -23.46 18.58 -58.98
N LYS A 59 -24.80 18.61 -58.96
CA LYS A 59 -25.64 19.53 -58.20
C LYS A 59 -26.42 18.81 -57.09
N VAL A 60 -25.89 17.72 -56.49
CA VAL A 60 -26.54 16.93 -55.47
C VAL A 60 -25.72 17.01 -54.17
N VAL A 61 -26.42 17.08 -53.05
CA VAL A 61 -25.88 16.90 -51.69
C VAL A 61 -26.45 15.61 -51.12
N ALA A 62 -25.60 14.78 -50.54
CA ALA A 62 -26.01 13.62 -49.76
C ALA A 62 -25.65 13.84 -48.28
N GLU A 63 -26.61 13.61 -47.39
CA GLU A 63 -26.44 13.58 -45.95
C GLU A 63 -26.51 12.13 -45.46
N ILE A 64 -25.39 11.68 -44.90
CA ILE A 64 -25.27 10.35 -44.32
C ILE A 64 -25.30 10.53 -42.81
N THR A 65 -26.36 10.12 -42.15
CA THR A 65 -26.55 10.27 -40.71
C THR A 65 -26.38 8.92 -40.04
N PRO A 66 -25.26 8.69 -39.32
CA PRO A 66 -25.08 7.47 -38.56
C PRO A 66 -25.94 7.50 -37.29
N THR A 67 -26.40 6.30 -36.87
CA THR A 67 -27.09 6.08 -35.60
C THR A 67 -26.42 4.92 -34.88
N LEU A 68 -26.23 5.06 -33.57
CA LEU A 68 -25.64 4.03 -32.71
C LEU A 68 -26.50 3.90 -31.44
N GLY A 69 -27.09 2.76 -31.22
CA GLY A 69 -28.07 2.61 -30.16
C GLY A 69 -29.23 3.63 -30.31
N ASN A 70 -29.47 4.37 -29.26
CA ASN A 70 -30.50 5.41 -29.24
C ASN A 70 -30.00 6.79 -29.69
N GLN A 71 -28.72 6.90 -30.08
CA GLN A 71 -28.11 8.18 -30.41
C GLN A 71 -27.96 8.38 -31.90
N THR A 72 -28.39 9.58 -32.37
CA THR A 72 -28.05 10.06 -33.69
C THR A 72 -26.69 10.77 -33.64
N LEU A 73 -25.78 10.30 -34.46
CA LEU A 73 -24.40 10.82 -34.50
C LEU A 73 -24.31 11.98 -35.51
N GLU A 74 -23.13 12.63 -35.55
CA GLU A 74 -22.87 13.75 -36.45
C GLU A 74 -23.03 13.32 -37.93
N THR A 75 -23.80 14.11 -38.69
CA THR A 75 -24.08 13.82 -40.09
C THR A 75 -22.88 14.11 -40.99
N ILE A 76 -22.55 13.15 -41.86
CA ILE A 76 -21.54 13.29 -42.91
C ILE A 76 -22.22 13.94 -44.14
N LYS A 77 -21.71 15.06 -44.60
CA LYS A 77 -22.22 15.73 -45.84
C LYS A 77 -21.26 15.53 -46.99
N VAL A 78 -21.77 15.10 -48.10
CA VAL A 78 -21.04 14.84 -49.35
C VAL A 78 -21.69 15.61 -50.47
N ALA A 79 -20.91 16.44 -51.17
CA ALA A 79 -21.43 17.28 -52.23
C ALA A 79 -20.83 16.95 -53.59
N GLY A 80 -21.65 17.04 -54.63
CA GLY A 80 -21.17 16.99 -56.00
C GLY A 80 -20.43 18.27 -56.38
N GLU A 81 -19.52 18.22 -57.37
CA GLU A 81 -18.52 19.23 -57.73
C GLU A 81 -19.03 20.63 -58.03
N LYS A 82 -20.34 20.84 -58.28
CA LYS A 82 -20.96 22.15 -58.49
C LYS A 82 -21.68 22.74 -57.27
N ILE A 83 -21.50 22.13 -56.10
CA ILE A 83 -22.07 22.60 -54.82
C ILE A 83 -20.90 23.07 -53.92
N GLN A 84 -20.95 24.29 -53.43
CA GLN A 84 -20.02 24.84 -52.43
C GLN A 84 -20.72 24.87 -51.10
N ILE A 85 -20.43 23.90 -50.23
CA ILE A 85 -21.00 23.78 -48.87
C ILE A 85 -19.92 23.77 -47.78
N GLY A 86 -18.70 24.20 -48.07
CA GLY A 86 -17.61 24.21 -47.13
C GLY A 86 -17.10 22.82 -46.73
N GLU A 87 -17.66 21.75 -47.26
CA GLU A 87 -17.32 20.36 -46.99
C GLU A 87 -16.77 19.64 -48.24
N LYS A 88 -16.46 18.36 -48.10
CA LYS A 88 -15.74 17.59 -49.12
C LYS A 88 -16.59 17.40 -50.38
N THR A 89 -16.14 17.97 -51.50
CA THR A 89 -16.76 17.81 -52.83
C THR A 89 -16.19 16.57 -53.52
N ILE A 90 -17.07 15.82 -54.19
CA ILE A 90 -16.75 14.60 -54.94
C ILE A 90 -16.87 14.83 -56.42
N SER A 91 -15.87 14.42 -57.18
CA SER A 91 -15.88 14.51 -58.64
C SER A 91 -16.91 13.55 -59.24
N TYR A 92 -17.76 14.06 -60.14
CA TYR A 92 -18.69 13.21 -60.87
C TYR A 92 -18.03 12.14 -61.73
N LYS A 93 -16.88 12.49 -62.36
CA LYS A 93 -16.17 11.58 -63.25
C LYS A 93 -15.35 10.53 -62.51
N ALA A 94 -14.65 10.93 -61.45
CA ALA A 94 -13.67 10.05 -60.76
C ALA A 94 -14.22 9.39 -59.51
N GLY A 95 -15.37 9.87 -59.00
CA GLY A 95 -15.80 9.45 -57.63
C GLY A 95 -14.91 10.02 -56.55
N GLY A 96 -14.89 9.40 -55.37
CA GLY A 96 -14.04 9.82 -54.26
C GLY A 96 -14.28 9.07 -52.99
N LYS A 97 -13.56 9.47 -51.91
CA LYS A 97 -13.71 8.87 -50.57
C LYS A 97 -13.91 9.95 -49.51
N VAL A 98 -14.76 9.65 -48.56
CA VAL A 98 -14.99 10.45 -47.35
C VAL A 98 -14.81 9.56 -46.15
N SER A 99 -14.05 10.03 -45.16
CA SER A 99 -13.87 9.31 -43.90
C SER A 99 -14.51 10.07 -42.76
N TYR A 100 -15.28 9.39 -41.98
CA TYR A 100 -15.83 9.85 -40.72
C TYR A 100 -15.03 9.16 -39.60
N ASP A 101 -14.55 9.90 -38.60
CA ASP A 101 -13.74 9.38 -37.51
C ASP A 101 -14.00 10.22 -36.27
N LYS A 102 -14.85 9.72 -35.39
CA LYS A 102 -15.29 10.42 -34.17
C LYS A 102 -15.30 9.46 -32.99
N THR A 103 -15.03 9.99 -31.80
CA THR A 103 -15.09 9.26 -30.55
C THR A 103 -16.24 9.80 -29.71
N TYR A 104 -17.05 8.90 -29.17
CA TYR A 104 -18.21 9.18 -28.35
C TYR A 104 -18.01 8.56 -26.95
N ALA A 105 -18.48 9.24 -25.91
CA ALA A 105 -18.56 8.62 -24.59
C ALA A 105 -19.46 7.38 -24.67
N TYR A 106 -19.09 6.32 -23.96
CA TYR A 106 -19.88 5.12 -23.93
C TYR A 106 -21.26 5.38 -23.32
N ASP A 107 -22.29 4.88 -23.98
CA ASP A 107 -23.67 4.87 -23.51
C ASP A 107 -24.17 3.41 -23.45
N PRO A 108 -24.88 3.00 -22.39
CA PRO A 108 -25.38 1.61 -22.28
C PRO A 108 -26.24 1.16 -23.47
N SER A 109 -26.90 2.08 -24.18
CA SER A 109 -27.66 1.75 -25.40
C SER A 109 -26.77 1.26 -26.55
N PHE A 110 -25.45 1.46 -26.47
CA PHE A 110 -24.52 0.98 -27.50
C PHE A 110 -24.21 -0.51 -27.39
N GLU A 111 -24.42 -1.14 -26.22
CA GLU A 111 -23.94 -2.51 -25.94
C GLU A 111 -24.54 -3.57 -26.88
N ASN A 112 -25.85 -3.53 -27.07
CA ASN A 112 -26.57 -4.51 -27.91
C ASN A 112 -27.25 -3.87 -29.11
N SER A 113 -26.56 -2.95 -29.75
CA SER A 113 -27.07 -2.16 -30.84
C SER A 113 -26.37 -2.48 -32.16
N GLU A 114 -26.72 -1.74 -33.16
CA GLU A 114 -26.11 -1.73 -34.48
C GLU A 114 -25.68 -0.32 -34.83
N LEU A 115 -24.58 -0.19 -35.53
CA LEU A 115 -24.25 1.03 -36.25
C LEU A 115 -25.06 1.02 -37.55
N ALA A 116 -26.03 1.88 -37.69
CA ALA A 116 -26.82 2.02 -38.90
C ALA A 116 -26.66 3.44 -39.48
N ILE A 117 -27.05 3.63 -40.71
CA ILE A 117 -27.09 4.95 -41.38
C ILE A 117 -28.44 5.21 -41.99
N THR A 118 -28.81 6.47 -41.98
CA THR A 118 -29.88 7.01 -42.82
C THR A 118 -29.26 7.91 -43.89
N LEU A 119 -29.60 7.69 -45.14
CA LEU A 119 -29.09 8.44 -46.28
C LEU A 119 -30.22 9.32 -46.85
N LYS A 120 -29.94 10.63 -46.95
CA LYS A 120 -30.84 11.57 -47.63
C LYS A 120 -30.06 12.27 -48.73
N ALA A 121 -30.64 12.38 -49.90
CA ALA A 121 -30.05 13.10 -51.05
C ALA A 121 -30.97 14.19 -51.56
N TYR A 122 -30.41 15.36 -51.88
CA TYR A 122 -31.13 16.55 -52.30
C TYR A 122 -30.50 17.08 -53.59
N LYS A 123 -31.36 17.62 -54.48
CA LYS A 123 -30.91 18.39 -55.64
C LYS A 123 -30.93 19.89 -55.31
N GLY A 124 -29.75 20.51 -55.27
CA GLY A 124 -29.55 21.94 -54.91
C GLY A 124 -28.82 22.10 -53.58
N ALA A 125 -28.63 23.33 -53.11
CA ALA A 125 -27.98 23.63 -51.84
C ALA A 125 -28.88 23.27 -50.62
N ILE A 126 -28.27 22.94 -49.49
CA ILE A 126 -28.96 22.68 -48.20
C ILE A 126 -29.77 23.93 -47.82
N GLY A 127 -31.04 23.76 -47.48
CA GLY A 127 -31.93 24.85 -47.02
C GLY A 127 -32.64 25.63 -48.17
N THR A 128 -32.40 25.33 -49.44
CA THR A 128 -33.24 25.80 -50.53
C THR A 128 -34.44 24.90 -50.72
N LYS A 129 -35.57 25.46 -51.25
CA LYS A 129 -36.82 24.67 -51.48
C LYS A 129 -36.47 23.34 -52.18
N GLU A 130 -36.68 22.25 -51.48
CA GLU A 130 -36.36 20.87 -51.89
C GLU A 130 -37.12 20.52 -53.16
N LYS A 131 -36.45 20.48 -54.31
CA LYS A 131 -37.12 20.12 -55.58
C LYS A 131 -37.23 18.61 -55.78
N LYS A 132 -36.42 17.79 -55.12
CA LYS A 132 -36.48 16.33 -55.13
C LYS A 132 -35.73 15.80 -53.92
N LYS A 133 -36.40 15.09 -53.04
CA LYS A 133 -35.85 14.43 -51.83
C LYS A 133 -36.00 12.93 -51.99
N GLU A 134 -34.91 12.23 -51.95
CA GLU A 134 -34.94 10.76 -51.83
C GLU A 134 -34.40 10.37 -50.48
N THR A 135 -35.20 9.68 -49.67
CA THR A 135 -34.78 9.09 -48.42
C THR A 135 -34.57 7.61 -48.69
N ILE A 136 -33.39 7.12 -48.47
CA ILE A 136 -33.09 5.70 -48.54
C ILE A 136 -33.23 5.12 -47.14
N GLU A 137 -33.78 3.91 -47.04
CA GLU A 137 -33.98 3.21 -45.76
C GLU A 137 -32.72 3.09 -44.93
N SER A 138 -32.88 2.91 -43.63
CA SER A 138 -31.77 2.68 -42.70
C SER A 138 -31.01 1.40 -43.08
N LYS A 139 -29.71 1.51 -43.23
CA LYS A 139 -28.82 0.37 -43.56
C LYS A 139 -27.91 0.08 -42.40
N LYS A 140 -27.92 -1.17 -41.91
CA LYS A 140 -26.93 -1.65 -40.93
C LYS A 140 -25.54 -1.67 -41.56
N LEU A 141 -24.57 -1.10 -40.87
CA LEU A 141 -23.15 -1.08 -41.28
C LEU A 141 -22.27 -2.02 -40.46
N ALA A 142 -22.54 -2.13 -39.15
CA ALA A 142 -21.74 -2.95 -38.23
C ALA A 142 -22.55 -3.36 -37.01
N ASP A 143 -22.13 -4.41 -36.38
CA ASP A 143 -22.57 -4.76 -35.03
C ASP A 143 -21.85 -3.88 -33.98
N ALA A 144 -22.51 -3.59 -32.89
CA ALA A 144 -21.98 -2.79 -31.79
C ALA A 144 -22.48 -3.34 -30.45
N THR A 145 -21.75 -3.28 -29.41
CA THR A 145 -20.36 -2.89 -29.16
C THR A 145 -19.72 -3.97 -28.29
N ILE A 146 -18.48 -4.32 -28.53
CA ILE A 146 -17.68 -5.14 -27.61
C ILE A 146 -17.38 -4.27 -26.38
N VAL A 147 -17.80 -4.72 -25.19
CA VAL A 147 -17.71 -3.97 -23.93
C VAL A 147 -16.82 -4.67 -22.91
N THR A 148 -15.86 -5.45 -23.35
CA THR A 148 -14.91 -6.18 -22.50
C THR A 148 -14.22 -5.31 -21.43
N PRO A 149 -13.91 -4.01 -21.63
CA PRO A 149 -13.37 -3.16 -20.58
C PRO A 149 -14.26 -3.03 -19.34
N LEU A 150 -15.58 -3.22 -19.46
CA LEU A 150 -16.51 -3.18 -18.33
C LEU A 150 -16.36 -4.36 -17.37
N LEU A 151 -15.61 -5.40 -17.73
CA LEU A 151 -15.30 -6.53 -16.84
C LEU A 151 -14.34 -6.15 -15.72
N VAL A 152 -13.74 -4.95 -15.73
CA VAL A 152 -12.81 -4.51 -14.70
C VAL A 152 -13.42 -4.60 -13.31
N GLN A 153 -12.71 -5.26 -12.39
CA GLN A 153 -13.16 -5.48 -11.02
C GLN A 153 -12.62 -4.39 -10.09
N PRO A 154 -13.42 -3.86 -9.17
CA PRO A 154 -12.97 -2.88 -8.18
C PRO A 154 -12.18 -3.58 -7.04
N ASP A 155 -11.11 -4.29 -7.41
CA ASP A 155 -10.20 -5.00 -6.50
C ASP A 155 -9.11 -4.05 -6.01
N PHE A 156 -9.47 -3.18 -5.05
CA PHE A 156 -8.54 -2.24 -4.45
C PHE A 156 -7.80 -2.87 -3.28
N LYS A 157 -6.48 -2.63 -3.21
CA LYS A 157 -5.60 -3.11 -2.15
C LYS A 157 -5.40 -2.02 -1.10
N VAL A 158 -5.45 -2.42 0.16
CA VAL A 158 -5.13 -1.60 1.34
C VAL A 158 -3.88 -2.13 2.02
N VAL A 159 -3.21 -1.28 2.80
CA VAL A 159 -1.92 -1.57 3.43
C VAL A 159 -2.03 -1.39 4.94
N SER A 160 -1.66 -2.43 5.68
CA SER A 160 -1.46 -2.35 7.12
C SER A 160 -0.11 -1.73 7.45
N LEU A 161 -0.05 -0.90 8.48
CA LEU A 161 1.20 -0.46 9.07
C LEU A 161 1.74 -1.56 9.99
N THR A 162 3.06 -1.68 10.06
CA THR A 162 3.73 -2.71 10.85
C THR A 162 4.58 -2.10 11.95
N GLN A 163 4.67 -2.82 13.08
CA GLN A 163 5.57 -2.54 14.18
C GLN A 163 6.22 -3.85 14.61
N GLU A 164 7.51 -3.80 14.89
CA GLU A 164 8.23 -4.95 15.40
C GLU A 164 7.84 -5.19 16.87
N TYR A 165 7.47 -6.42 17.22
CA TYR A 165 7.26 -6.84 18.59
C TYR A 165 8.56 -7.37 19.18
N VAL A 166 9.07 -6.69 20.21
CA VAL A 166 10.26 -7.11 20.93
C VAL A 166 9.83 -7.89 22.17
N GLN A 167 9.83 -9.21 22.05
CA GLN A 167 9.41 -10.11 23.15
C GLN A 167 10.31 -9.98 24.37
N THR A 168 11.63 -9.90 24.19
CA THR A 168 12.58 -9.79 25.31
C THR A 168 13.13 -8.37 25.40
N LYS A 169 12.80 -7.67 26.48
CA LYS A 169 13.29 -6.31 26.75
C LYS A 169 14.31 -6.33 27.86
N ASN A 170 15.41 -5.58 27.69
CA ASN A 170 16.43 -5.41 28.70
C ASN A 170 16.20 -4.12 29.48
N TYR A 171 16.40 -4.20 30.78
CA TYR A 171 16.27 -3.10 31.72
C TYR A 171 17.54 -3.02 32.56
N THR A 172 17.84 -1.82 33.07
CA THR A 172 18.91 -1.58 34.01
C THR A 172 18.35 -0.95 35.27
N THR A 173 18.89 -1.35 36.41
CA THR A 173 18.73 -0.66 37.69
C THR A 173 20.08 -0.49 38.32
N SER A 174 20.28 0.53 39.14
CA SER A 174 21.54 0.76 39.83
C SER A 174 21.32 1.19 41.27
N PHE A 175 22.28 0.87 42.13
CA PHE A 175 22.36 1.34 43.50
C PHE A 175 23.84 1.51 43.90
N THR A 176 24.07 2.16 45.02
CA THR A 176 25.41 2.59 45.43
C THR A 176 25.72 2.06 46.80
N ILE A 177 26.94 1.56 46.99
CA ILE A 177 27.51 1.21 48.30
C ILE A 177 28.64 2.20 48.61
N ASN A 178 28.49 2.90 49.71
CA ASN A 178 29.44 3.95 50.15
C ASN A 178 30.46 3.43 51.16
N PHE A 179 31.62 4.08 51.18
CA PHE A 179 32.74 3.69 52.00
C PHE A 179 33.30 4.86 52.81
N ASP A 180 33.99 4.54 53.90
CA ASP A 180 34.72 5.55 54.67
C ASP A 180 36.02 5.97 54.00
N LYS A 181 36.56 7.10 54.41
CA LYS A 181 37.85 7.63 53.91
C LYS A 181 38.96 6.62 54.11
N GLY A 182 39.64 6.25 53.01
CA GLY A 182 40.75 5.32 52.99
C GLY A 182 40.38 3.85 53.33
N ARG A 183 39.09 3.50 53.33
CA ARG A 183 38.59 2.17 53.66
C ARG A 183 37.83 1.53 52.53
N SER A 184 37.86 0.19 52.54
CA SER A 184 37.11 -0.68 51.62
C SER A 184 36.16 -1.64 52.35
N GLU A 185 36.11 -1.61 53.68
CA GLU A 185 35.19 -2.39 54.48
C GLU A 185 33.77 -1.79 54.37
N LEU A 186 32.77 -2.65 54.34
CA LEU A 186 31.35 -2.20 54.35
C LEU A 186 31.03 -1.49 55.66
N ARG A 187 30.38 -0.33 55.57
CA ARG A 187 29.79 0.31 56.70
C ARG A 187 28.61 -0.56 57.27
N PRO A 188 28.41 -0.61 58.59
CA PRO A 188 27.33 -1.42 59.18
C PRO A 188 25.95 -1.14 58.62
N ASN A 189 25.67 0.07 58.19
CA ASN A 189 24.32 0.49 57.75
C ASN A 189 24.15 0.45 56.22
N GLU A 190 25.18 0.33 55.40
CA GLU A 190 25.07 0.32 53.92
C GLU A 190 24.10 -0.74 53.42
N MET A 191 24.07 -1.91 54.04
CA MET A 191 23.17 -2.99 53.65
C MET A 191 21.70 -2.75 54.05
N LYS A 192 21.43 -1.62 54.75
CA LYS A 192 20.09 -1.16 55.17
C LYS A 192 19.67 0.09 54.37
N ASP A 193 20.49 0.55 53.46
CA ASP A 193 20.13 1.69 52.61
C ASP A 193 18.94 1.32 51.71
N ALA A 194 18.08 2.29 51.44
CA ALA A 194 16.78 2.08 50.82
C ALA A 194 16.89 1.45 49.44
N ASP A 195 17.90 1.83 48.64
CA ASP A 195 18.15 1.28 47.31
C ASP A 195 18.66 -0.17 47.34
N VAL A 196 19.47 -0.53 48.34
CA VAL A 196 19.94 -1.91 48.57
C VAL A 196 18.77 -2.79 49.04
N ILE A 197 17.91 -2.26 49.93
CA ILE A 197 16.69 -2.98 50.38
C ILE A 197 15.76 -3.19 49.19
N ALA A 198 15.51 -2.15 48.38
CA ALA A 198 14.66 -2.26 47.20
C ALA A 198 15.16 -3.34 46.21
N PHE A 199 16.48 -3.41 45.99
CA PHE A 199 17.08 -4.47 45.16
C PHE A 199 16.87 -5.86 45.77
N LYS A 200 17.05 -6.05 47.07
CA LYS A 200 16.79 -7.34 47.77
C LYS A 200 15.33 -7.77 47.63
N GLU A 201 14.40 -6.85 47.86
CA GLU A 201 12.95 -7.12 47.73
C GLU A 201 12.60 -7.49 46.28
N TRP A 202 13.16 -6.76 45.33
CA TRP A 202 12.97 -7.08 43.90
C TRP A 202 13.50 -8.49 43.56
N LEU A 203 14.67 -8.88 44.07
CA LEU A 203 15.24 -10.20 43.84
C LEU A 203 14.34 -11.30 44.42
N VAL A 204 13.85 -11.13 45.66
CA VAL A 204 12.96 -12.10 46.30
C VAL A 204 11.65 -12.25 45.54
N ALA A 205 11.06 -11.13 45.14
CA ALA A 205 9.80 -11.11 44.40
C ALA A 205 9.91 -11.78 43.00
N ASN A 206 11.10 -11.78 42.42
CA ASN A 206 11.34 -12.29 41.06
C ASN A 206 12.19 -13.58 41.01
N ALA A 207 12.60 -14.14 42.15
CA ALA A 207 13.48 -15.30 42.21
C ALA A 207 12.88 -16.54 41.50
N SER A 208 11.55 -16.75 41.58
CA SER A 208 10.83 -17.84 40.92
C SER A 208 10.24 -17.48 39.55
N ASN A 209 10.37 -16.24 39.11
CA ASN A 209 9.80 -15.79 37.85
C ASN A 209 10.71 -16.18 36.66
N SER A 210 10.31 -17.21 35.92
CA SER A 210 11.06 -17.70 34.76
C SER A 210 11.15 -16.68 33.60
N LYS A 211 10.28 -15.66 33.59
CA LYS A 211 10.27 -14.59 32.58
C LYS A 211 11.24 -13.44 32.91
N ILE A 212 11.91 -13.46 34.09
CA ILE A 212 12.89 -12.45 34.47
C ILE A 212 14.24 -13.13 34.66
N ALA A 213 15.29 -12.60 34.06
CA ALA A 213 16.64 -13.12 34.18
C ALA A 213 17.66 -11.99 34.27
N ILE A 214 18.48 -11.98 35.33
CA ILE A 214 19.65 -11.11 35.41
C ILE A 214 20.64 -11.58 34.33
N LYS A 215 21.13 -10.63 33.56
CA LYS A 215 22.10 -10.86 32.47
C LYS A 215 23.51 -10.47 32.89
N GLU A 216 23.61 -9.42 33.71
CA GLU A 216 24.91 -8.85 34.08
C GLU A 216 24.75 -8.04 35.37
N ILE A 217 25.75 -8.10 36.22
CA ILE A 217 25.90 -7.20 37.37
C ILE A 217 27.28 -6.58 37.22
N ALA A 218 27.37 -5.34 36.77
CA ALA A 218 28.60 -4.58 36.69
C ALA A 218 28.82 -3.83 38.00
N ILE A 219 30.03 -3.85 38.53
CA ILE A 219 30.40 -3.12 39.73
C ILE A 219 31.59 -2.21 39.41
N ASN A 220 31.36 -0.91 39.51
CA ASN A 220 32.39 0.12 39.31
C ASN A 220 32.78 0.70 40.67
N GLY A 221 34.04 0.45 41.07
CA GLY A 221 34.60 1.01 42.29
C GLY A 221 35.25 2.36 42.04
N PHE A 222 35.01 3.29 42.94
CA PHE A 222 35.56 4.65 42.84
C PHE A 222 36.26 5.08 44.12
N ALA A 223 37.26 5.90 43.97
CA ALA A 223 37.89 6.65 45.06
C ALA A 223 37.68 8.14 44.86
N CYS A 224 37.64 8.89 45.94
CA CYS A 224 37.66 10.35 45.84
C CYS A 224 39.07 10.82 45.46
N PRO A 225 39.19 11.95 44.75
CA PRO A 225 40.46 12.59 44.43
C PRO A 225 41.11 13.19 45.67
N ASP A 226 41.52 12.36 46.62
CA ASP A 226 42.16 12.75 47.90
C ASP A 226 43.18 11.67 48.28
N GLY A 227 44.38 11.81 47.79
CA GLY A 227 45.50 10.89 48.01
C GLY A 227 46.23 10.55 46.72
N VAL A 228 47.22 9.66 46.82
CA VAL A 228 48.07 9.26 45.70
C VAL A 228 47.28 8.36 44.75
N GLU A 229 47.29 8.65 43.44
CA GLU A 229 46.57 7.93 42.38
C GLU A 229 46.70 6.40 42.48
N GLY A 230 47.97 5.88 42.62
CA GLY A 230 48.19 4.43 42.70
C GLY A 230 47.53 3.78 43.92
N LYS A 231 47.38 4.48 45.04
CA LYS A 231 46.63 4.00 46.20
C LYS A 231 45.12 4.03 45.95
N ASN A 232 44.65 5.05 45.28
CA ASN A 232 43.22 5.20 44.93
C ASN A 232 42.78 4.14 43.92
N ILE A 233 43.60 3.75 42.97
CA ILE A 233 43.37 2.61 42.09
C ILE A 233 43.18 1.32 42.91
N THR A 234 44.15 0.98 43.77
CA THR A 234 44.11 -0.22 44.64
C THR A 234 42.90 -0.19 45.59
N LEU A 235 42.54 0.99 46.12
CA LEU A 235 41.42 1.16 47.00
C LEU A 235 40.07 0.96 46.25
N SER A 236 39.98 1.44 45.03
CA SER A 236 38.79 1.24 44.18
C SER A 236 38.58 -0.24 43.82
N ASP A 237 39.68 -0.99 43.52
CA ASP A 237 39.60 -2.45 43.29
C ASP A 237 39.17 -3.21 44.56
N SER A 238 39.70 -2.79 45.75
CA SER A 238 39.29 -3.40 47.02
C SER A 238 37.82 -3.17 47.34
N ARG A 239 37.30 -2.00 47.02
CA ARG A 239 35.87 -1.67 47.12
C ARG A 239 35.01 -2.54 46.22
N VAL A 240 35.42 -2.75 44.97
CA VAL A 240 34.79 -3.69 44.05
C VAL A 240 34.75 -5.11 44.66
N SER A 241 35.87 -5.60 45.16
CA SER A 241 35.96 -6.94 45.76
C SER A 241 35.02 -7.11 46.94
N THR A 242 34.96 -6.11 47.83
CA THR A 242 34.05 -6.12 48.99
C THR A 242 32.59 -6.08 48.55
N THR A 243 32.26 -5.21 47.60
CA THR A 243 30.90 -5.10 47.05
C THR A 243 30.49 -6.38 46.34
N SER A 244 31.34 -7.01 45.55
CA SER A 244 31.05 -8.29 44.88
C SER A 244 30.66 -9.37 45.90
N LYS A 245 31.42 -9.51 47.00
CA LYS A 245 31.08 -10.46 48.08
C LYS A 245 29.71 -10.16 48.74
N ALA A 246 29.39 -8.88 48.92
CA ALA A 246 28.10 -8.48 49.43
C ALA A 246 26.96 -8.85 48.49
N ILE A 247 27.14 -8.61 47.18
CA ILE A 247 26.16 -8.96 46.15
C ILE A 247 25.98 -10.49 46.06
N GLU A 248 27.05 -11.25 46.08
CA GLU A 248 26.98 -12.73 46.16
C GLU A 248 26.13 -13.20 47.35
N THR A 249 26.31 -12.57 48.51
CA THR A 249 25.52 -12.89 49.72
C THR A 249 24.04 -12.56 49.49
N ILE A 250 23.75 -11.36 48.96
CA ILE A 250 22.37 -10.94 48.63
C ILE A 250 21.68 -11.95 47.68
N LEU A 251 22.38 -12.35 46.60
CA LEU A 251 21.88 -13.31 45.64
C LEU A 251 21.60 -14.70 46.24
N LYS A 252 22.48 -15.17 47.15
CA LYS A 252 22.30 -16.41 47.87
C LYS A 252 21.14 -16.36 48.83
N ASP A 253 20.98 -15.29 49.61
CA ASP A 253 19.91 -15.09 50.56
C ASP A 253 18.56 -15.00 49.87
N ALA A 254 18.49 -14.37 48.73
CA ALA A 254 17.30 -14.29 47.88
C ALA A 254 16.94 -15.62 47.20
N LYS A 255 17.78 -16.67 47.33
CA LYS A 255 17.64 -17.96 46.62
C LYS A 255 17.48 -17.80 45.13
N TYR A 256 18.23 -16.85 44.54
CA TYR A 256 18.18 -16.63 43.08
C TYR A 256 18.71 -17.88 42.36
N PRO A 257 17.88 -18.58 41.53
CA PRO A 257 18.14 -19.96 41.14
C PRO A 257 19.28 -20.14 40.12
N LYS A 258 19.76 -19.07 39.51
CA LYS A 258 20.82 -19.08 38.48
C LYS A 258 21.99 -18.22 38.91
N LEU A 259 22.57 -18.53 40.07
CA LEU A 259 23.78 -17.87 40.51
C LEU A 259 24.98 -18.34 39.65
N ASP A 260 25.17 -17.71 38.50
CA ASP A 260 26.41 -17.83 37.73
C ASP A 260 27.33 -16.66 38.11
N LEU A 261 28.47 -16.95 38.71
CA LEU A 261 29.48 -15.94 39.08
C LEU A 261 29.98 -15.14 37.87
N LYS A 262 29.77 -15.66 36.65
CA LYS A 262 30.00 -14.94 35.40
C LYS A 262 29.16 -13.66 35.27
N LEU A 263 28.05 -13.55 36.02
CA LEU A 263 27.26 -12.31 36.08
C LEU A 263 28.08 -11.13 36.60
N LEU A 264 29.16 -11.37 37.37
CA LEU A 264 30.02 -10.36 37.98
C LEU A 264 31.34 -10.13 37.21
N GLU A 265 31.52 -10.65 35.99
CA GLU A 265 32.76 -10.52 35.21
C GLU A 265 33.10 -9.08 34.81
N LYS A 266 32.13 -8.20 34.71
CA LYS A 266 32.37 -6.79 34.34
C LYS A 266 32.54 -5.87 35.55
N THR A 267 33.39 -6.28 36.45
CA THR A 267 33.70 -5.48 37.64
C THR A 267 35.11 -4.87 37.55
N LYS A 268 35.24 -3.60 37.89
CA LYS A 268 36.55 -2.94 37.93
C LYS A 268 36.62 -1.75 38.86
N GLY A 269 37.79 -1.57 39.47
CA GLY A 269 38.15 -0.32 40.10
C GLY A 269 38.51 0.73 39.04
N LEU A 270 37.94 1.89 39.15
CA LEU A 270 38.12 3.01 38.22
C LEU A 270 39.05 4.10 38.78
N GLY A 271 39.56 3.92 40.00
CA GLY A 271 40.38 4.92 40.64
C GLY A 271 39.61 6.17 41.03
N GLU A 272 40.16 7.32 40.75
CA GLU A 272 39.60 8.61 41.09
C GLU A 272 38.45 9.04 40.16
N ASP A 273 37.29 9.38 40.74
CA ASP A 273 36.11 9.78 40.01
C ASP A 273 36.07 11.30 39.78
N PHE A 274 36.81 11.78 38.80
CA PHE A 274 36.75 13.19 38.41
C PHE A 274 35.47 13.60 37.67
N GLU A 275 34.82 12.69 36.98
CA GLU A 275 33.52 12.96 36.32
C GLU A 275 32.42 13.14 37.37
N GLY A 276 32.32 12.21 38.30
CA GLY A 276 31.41 12.32 39.43
C GLY A 276 31.72 13.52 40.32
N PHE A 277 33.00 13.84 40.50
CA PHE A 277 33.42 15.03 41.20
C PHE A 277 32.91 16.29 40.54
N GLN A 278 33.06 16.46 39.24
CA GLN A 278 32.53 17.62 38.51
C GLN A 278 31.02 17.69 38.60
N ALA A 279 30.32 16.54 38.54
CA ALA A 279 28.87 16.49 38.68
C ALA A 279 28.43 16.96 40.08
N LYS A 280 29.08 16.41 41.15
CA LYS A 280 28.74 16.76 42.54
C LYS A 280 29.17 18.21 42.90
N LEU A 281 30.20 18.71 42.24
CA LEU A 281 30.63 20.07 42.39
C LEU A 281 29.55 21.07 41.91
N LYS A 282 28.94 20.79 40.75
CA LYS A 282 27.84 21.61 40.21
C LYS A 282 26.58 21.60 41.10
N GLU A 283 26.36 20.49 41.80
CA GLU A 283 25.24 20.34 42.76
C GLU A 283 25.55 20.93 44.14
N SER A 284 26.79 21.36 44.39
CA SER A 284 27.25 21.84 45.70
C SER A 284 26.77 23.27 45.96
N LYS A 285 26.94 23.71 47.22
CA LYS A 285 26.66 25.08 47.67
C LYS A 285 27.79 26.06 47.40
N LEU A 286 28.87 25.62 46.79
CA LEU A 286 30.01 26.48 46.44
C LEU A 286 29.59 27.58 45.45
N ALA A 287 30.20 28.75 45.53
CA ALA A 287 29.93 29.83 44.60
C ALA A 287 30.29 29.43 43.14
N THR A 288 29.62 29.97 42.15
CA THR A 288 29.79 29.59 40.73
C THR A 288 31.22 29.86 40.22
N ASP A 289 31.86 30.90 40.69
CA ASP A 289 33.26 31.23 40.39
C ASP A 289 34.24 30.22 41.01
N GLU A 290 34.00 29.78 42.25
CA GLU A 290 34.76 28.71 42.91
C GLU A 290 34.62 27.39 42.17
N GLN A 291 33.40 26.99 41.81
CA GLN A 291 33.14 25.81 41.01
C GLN A 291 33.87 25.87 39.65
N SER A 292 33.79 27.02 38.97
CA SER A 292 34.42 27.25 37.67
C SER A 292 35.96 27.16 37.76
N MET A 293 36.54 27.67 38.82
CA MET A 293 37.99 27.59 39.07
C MET A 293 38.43 26.15 39.24
N ILE A 294 37.70 25.33 40.02
CA ILE A 294 38.04 23.91 40.23
C ILE A 294 37.87 23.13 38.93
N ILE A 295 36.83 23.35 38.18
CA ILE A 295 36.60 22.71 36.87
C ILE A 295 37.76 23.05 35.91
N ARG A 296 38.26 24.28 35.93
CA ARG A 296 39.40 24.69 35.13
C ARG A 296 40.67 23.94 35.54
N ILE A 297 40.97 23.83 36.85
CA ILE A 297 42.12 23.05 37.35
C ILE A 297 42.01 21.57 36.87
N ILE A 298 40.81 20.97 36.94
CA ILE A 298 40.59 19.62 36.51
C ILE A 298 40.87 19.46 35.01
N LYS A 299 40.49 20.42 34.18
CA LYS A 299 40.71 20.38 32.73
C LYS A 299 42.13 20.69 32.30
N GLU A 300 42.77 21.64 32.95
CA GLU A 300 44.09 22.13 32.54
C GLU A 300 45.26 21.35 33.16
N THR A 301 45.03 20.48 34.15
CA THR A 301 46.07 19.69 34.82
C THR A 301 45.81 18.20 34.52
N SER A 302 46.64 17.60 33.67
CA SER A 302 46.52 16.20 33.30
C SER A 302 47.04 15.21 34.36
N ASP A 303 48.09 15.59 35.10
CA ASP A 303 48.65 14.79 36.17
C ASP A 303 47.74 14.86 37.42
N LEU A 304 47.29 13.68 37.90
CA LEU A 304 46.26 13.56 38.93
C LEU A 304 46.74 14.05 40.27
N ASP A 305 47.98 13.72 40.70
CA ASP A 305 48.53 14.18 41.98
C ASP A 305 48.76 15.69 42.00
N SER A 306 49.21 16.26 40.88
CA SER A 306 49.34 17.71 40.71
C SER A 306 47.98 18.42 40.72
N ARG A 307 46.97 17.82 40.17
CA ARG A 307 45.60 18.31 40.16
C ARG A 307 45.01 18.36 41.55
N GLU A 308 45.18 17.30 42.32
CA GLU A 308 44.77 17.23 43.72
C GLU A 308 45.46 18.33 44.57
N LYS A 309 46.77 18.46 44.43
CA LYS A 309 47.55 19.47 45.14
C LYS A 309 47.04 20.88 44.86
N LYS A 310 46.79 21.23 43.59
CA LYS A 310 46.22 22.55 43.23
C LYS A 310 44.85 22.78 43.81
N ILE A 311 44.01 21.77 43.94
CA ILE A 311 42.66 21.89 44.56
C ILE A 311 42.83 22.04 46.06
N LYS A 312 43.77 21.34 46.72
CA LYS A 312 44.08 21.49 48.16
C LYS A 312 44.59 22.89 48.53
N ASP A 313 45.36 23.50 47.65
CA ASP A 313 45.93 24.83 47.87
C ASP A 313 44.82 25.92 47.99
N ILE A 314 43.57 25.61 47.58
CA ILE A 314 42.42 26.46 47.80
C ILE A 314 41.75 26.06 49.13
N SER A 315 42.43 26.32 50.26
CA SER A 315 42.15 25.76 51.57
C SER A 315 40.71 25.89 52.09
N LYS A 316 40.02 27.00 51.83
CA LYS A 316 38.62 27.21 52.26
C LYS A 316 37.63 26.34 51.47
N VAL A 317 37.78 26.31 50.17
CA VAL A 317 36.94 25.54 49.26
C VAL A 317 37.20 24.03 49.42
N TYR A 318 38.43 23.64 49.67
CA TYR A 318 38.80 22.25 49.88
C TYR A 318 38.11 21.62 51.09
N ASN A 319 37.97 22.35 52.20
CA ASN A 319 37.27 21.87 53.39
C ASN A 319 35.80 21.54 53.11
N GLU A 320 35.15 22.34 52.30
CA GLU A 320 33.75 22.05 51.86
C GLU A 320 33.67 20.85 50.92
N ILE A 321 34.62 20.73 50.00
CA ILE A 321 34.75 19.57 49.10
C ILE A 321 34.97 18.28 49.89
N GLU A 322 35.89 18.30 50.86
CA GLU A 322 36.22 17.13 51.69
C GLU A 322 35.04 16.67 52.52
N LYS A 323 34.24 17.62 53.01
CA LYS A 323 33.09 17.35 53.87
C LYS A 323 31.83 16.91 53.10
N ASP A 324 31.52 17.58 51.99
CA ASP A 324 30.20 17.49 51.36
C ASP A 324 30.23 16.73 50.02
N ILE A 325 31.40 16.67 49.32
CA ILE A 325 31.52 16.08 47.99
C ILE A 325 32.27 14.74 48.05
N PHE A 326 33.45 14.71 48.61
CA PHE A 326 34.29 13.49 48.63
C PHE A 326 33.61 12.28 49.27
N PRO A 327 32.78 12.37 50.31
CA PRO A 327 32.07 11.23 50.86
C PRO A 327 31.15 10.53 49.81
N LYS A 328 30.59 11.28 48.90
CA LYS A 328 29.71 10.78 47.84
C LYS A 328 30.47 10.11 46.68
N LEU A 329 31.78 10.32 46.61
CA LEU A 329 32.68 9.72 45.61
C LEU A 329 33.34 8.43 46.08
N ARG A 330 33.32 8.14 47.38
CA ARG A 330 33.86 6.97 48.02
C ARG A 330 32.88 5.82 47.92
N ARG A 331 32.66 5.28 46.72
CA ARG A 331 31.56 4.36 46.46
C ARG A 331 31.92 3.22 45.55
N ALA A 332 31.11 2.19 45.53
CA ALA A 332 31.01 1.25 44.46
C ALA A 332 29.58 1.32 43.90
N GLU A 333 29.44 1.54 42.62
CA GLU A 333 28.18 1.61 41.90
C GLU A 333 27.89 0.21 41.31
N VAL A 334 26.73 -0.33 41.65
CA VAL A 334 26.24 -1.62 41.17
C VAL A 334 25.20 -1.38 40.12
N VAL A 335 25.46 -1.82 38.90
CA VAL A 335 24.52 -1.72 37.78
C VAL A 335 24.05 -3.12 37.41
N VAL A 336 22.76 -3.37 37.57
CA VAL A 336 22.15 -4.67 37.30
C VAL A 336 21.37 -4.58 35.97
N THR A 337 21.80 -5.34 34.99
CA THR A 337 21.07 -5.52 33.72
C THR A 337 20.28 -6.81 33.78
N TYR A 338 18.96 -6.71 33.57
CA TYR A 338 18.08 -7.88 33.55
C TYR A 338 17.16 -7.84 32.32
N SER A 339 16.76 -9.03 31.86
CA SER A 339 15.78 -9.19 30.79
C SER A 339 14.42 -9.56 31.36
N VAL A 340 13.40 -9.02 30.73
CA VAL A 340 12.01 -9.42 30.94
C VAL A 340 11.51 -10.03 29.64
N ILE A 341 11.10 -11.32 29.70
CA ILE A 341 10.54 -12.05 28.56
C ILE A 341 9.02 -11.81 28.57
N GLY A 342 8.50 -11.15 27.54
CA GLY A 342 7.07 -10.95 27.32
C GLY A 342 6.38 -12.23 26.86
N PHE A 343 5.14 -12.09 26.45
CA PHE A 343 4.35 -13.22 25.94
C PHE A 343 4.90 -13.74 24.60
N SER A 344 4.85 -15.06 24.41
CA SER A 344 5.09 -15.69 23.11
C SER A 344 3.93 -15.44 22.14
N ASP A 345 4.13 -15.70 20.85
CA ASP A 345 3.09 -15.57 19.84
C ASP A 345 1.85 -16.43 20.15
N ASP A 346 2.04 -17.67 20.66
CA ASP A 346 0.94 -18.54 21.05
C ASP A 346 0.15 -17.98 22.25
N GLU A 347 0.88 -17.45 23.27
CA GLU A 347 0.25 -16.77 24.40
C GLU A 347 -0.52 -15.53 23.93
N LEU A 348 0.08 -14.68 23.09
CA LEU A 348 -0.54 -13.46 22.55
C LEU A 348 -1.79 -13.78 21.73
N LYS A 349 -1.73 -14.80 20.88
CA LYS A 349 -2.88 -15.27 20.10
C LYS A 349 -4.02 -15.73 21.01
N SER A 350 -3.72 -16.51 22.04
CA SER A 350 -4.70 -17.03 23.01
C SER A 350 -5.32 -15.89 23.83
N ILE A 351 -4.50 -15.01 24.39
CA ILE A 351 -4.97 -13.89 25.22
C ILE A 351 -5.73 -12.87 24.37
N GLY A 352 -5.22 -12.56 23.16
CA GLY A 352 -5.90 -11.68 22.22
C GLY A 352 -7.30 -12.13 21.84
N ALA A 353 -7.53 -13.46 21.79
CA ALA A 353 -8.84 -14.03 21.53
C ALA A 353 -9.77 -14.03 22.75
N SER A 354 -9.23 -14.24 23.96
CA SER A 354 -10.03 -14.47 25.19
C SER A 354 -10.16 -13.22 26.07
N ASN A 355 -9.08 -12.45 26.24
CA ASN A 355 -9.03 -11.28 27.13
C ASN A 355 -8.03 -10.22 26.62
N PRO A 356 -8.29 -9.56 25.48
CA PRO A 356 -7.37 -8.59 24.91
C PRO A 356 -7.08 -7.39 25.84
N SER A 357 -7.99 -7.05 26.76
CA SER A 357 -7.82 -5.92 27.67
C SER A 357 -6.67 -6.08 28.70
N SER A 358 -6.15 -7.29 28.85
CA SER A 358 -4.99 -7.56 29.73
C SER A 358 -3.64 -7.31 29.01
N LEU A 359 -3.64 -7.10 27.72
CA LEU A 359 -2.44 -6.88 26.91
C LEU A 359 -2.08 -5.39 26.82
N LYS A 360 -0.79 -5.09 26.72
CA LYS A 360 -0.26 -3.77 26.42
C LYS A 360 -0.42 -3.45 24.93
N LEU A 361 -0.21 -2.19 24.56
CA LEU A 361 -0.40 -1.72 23.17
C LEU A 361 0.42 -2.52 22.14
N ASP A 362 1.70 -2.72 22.39
CA ASP A 362 2.59 -3.50 21.50
C ASP A 362 2.20 -4.97 21.42
N GLU A 363 1.75 -5.55 22.52
CA GLU A 363 1.23 -6.90 22.61
C GLU A 363 -0.11 -7.06 21.87
N LEU A 364 -1.01 -6.07 21.95
CA LEU A 364 -2.27 -6.04 21.19
C LEU A 364 -2.01 -5.94 19.68
N ILE A 365 -1.07 -5.08 19.27
CA ILE A 365 -0.69 -4.95 17.86
C ILE A 365 -0.18 -6.29 17.34
N GLN A 366 0.72 -6.95 18.08
CA GLN A 366 1.23 -8.27 17.70
C GLN A 366 0.11 -9.32 17.66
N ALA A 367 -0.72 -9.39 18.70
CA ALA A 367 -1.83 -10.35 18.78
C ALA A 367 -2.78 -10.26 17.57
N ALA A 368 -3.05 -9.02 17.09
CA ALA A 368 -3.88 -8.80 15.92
C ALA A 368 -3.24 -9.34 14.62
N THR A 369 -1.91 -9.41 14.53
CA THR A 369 -1.23 -9.99 13.35
C THR A 369 -1.31 -11.52 13.33
N LEU A 370 -1.49 -12.16 14.46
CA LEU A 370 -1.48 -13.62 14.65
C LEU A 370 -2.82 -14.29 14.36
N THR A 371 -3.87 -13.55 14.04
CA THR A 371 -5.17 -14.08 13.65
C THR A 371 -5.57 -13.62 12.25
N ASN A 372 -6.35 -14.45 11.53
CA ASN A 372 -6.96 -14.08 10.25
C ASN A 372 -8.46 -13.75 10.41
N ASP A 373 -9.04 -13.93 11.60
CA ASP A 373 -10.42 -13.58 11.86
C ASP A 373 -10.58 -12.06 11.97
N LEU A 374 -11.29 -11.47 11.01
CA LEU A 374 -11.52 -10.02 10.94
C LEU A 374 -12.30 -9.47 12.16
N LYS A 375 -13.18 -10.26 12.75
CA LYS A 375 -13.91 -9.85 13.96
C LYS A 375 -12.98 -9.81 15.17
N ALA A 376 -12.14 -10.83 15.33
CA ALA A 376 -11.13 -10.87 16.38
C ALA A 376 -10.13 -9.70 16.23
N LYS A 377 -9.60 -9.45 15.00
CA LYS A 377 -8.75 -8.28 14.72
C LYS A 377 -9.44 -6.96 15.10
N GLN A 378 -10.70 -6.80 14.71
CA GLN A 378 -11.47 -5.60 15.04
C GLN A 378 -11.57 -5.40 16.54
N THR A 379 -11.89 -6.46 17.30
CA THR A 379 -11.98 -6.41 18.78
C THR A 379 -10.64 -6.00 19.39
N ILE A 380 -9.54 -6.62 18.97
CA ILE A 380 -8.19 -6.34 19.49
C ILE A 380 -7.80 -4.87 19.20
N TYR A 381 -7.96 -4.38 17.97
CA TYR A 381 -7.62 -2.99 17.66
C TYR A 381 -8.56 -1.99 18.34
N THR A 382 -9.84 -2.32 18.52
CA THR A 382 -10.76 -1.47 19.27
C THR A 382 -10.35 -1.39 20.74
N THR A 383 -9.92 -2.52 21.33
CA THR A 383 -9.37 -2.56 22.69
C THR A 383 -8.11 -1.70 22.80
N ALA A 384 -7.21 -1.78 21.82
CA ALA A 384 -5.99 -0.93 21.78
C ALA A 384 -6.33 0.57 21.78
N LEU A 385 -7.37 0.99 21.06
CA LEU A 385 -7.81 2.38 21.02
C LEU A 385 -8.45 2.87 22.33
N THR A 386 -8.84 1.99 23.26
CA THR A 386 -9.31 2.45 24.58
C THR A 386 -8.19 3.04 25.44
N SER A 387 -6.98 2.50 25.30
CA SER A 387 -5.78 2.98 26.00
C SER A 387 -4.96 4.00 25.18
N SER A 388 -5.04 3.92 23.87
CA SER A 388 -4.26 4.76 22.95
C SER A 388 -5.13 5.25 21.76
N PRO A 389 -6.08 6.19 22.01
CA PRO A 389 -7.11 6.56 21.03
C PRO A 389 -6.57 7.27 19.78
N GLU A 390 -5.34 7.78 19.84
CA GLU A 390 -4.67 8.48 18.74
C GLU A 390 -3.48 7.71 18.17
N ASP A 391 -3.36 6.40 18.43
CA ASP A 391 -2.29 5.63 17.82
C ASP A 391 -2.54 5.45 16.32
N LYS A 392 -1.65 6.03 15.49
CA LYS A 392 -1.79 6.04 14.03
C LYS A 392 -1.80 4.65 13.40
N LEU A 393 -0.99 3.73 13.94
CA LEU A 393 -0.89 2.36 13.42
C LEU A 393 -2.18 1.60 13.70
N VAL A 394 -2.69 1.68 14.93
CA VAL A 394 -3.92 1.01 15.33
C VAL A 394 -5.12 1.56 14.56
N LEU A 395 -5.22 2.90 14.41
CA LEU A 395 -6.26 3.53 13.59
C LEU A 395 -6.21 3.06 12.14
N ASN A 396 -5.02 3.05 11.52
CA ASN A 396 -4.87 2.55 10.16
C ASN A 396 -5.29 1.08 10.05
N ASN A 397 -4.78 0.23 10.94
CA ASN A 397 -5.01 -1.21 10.83
C ASN A 397 -6.46 -1.60 11.16
N LEU A 398 -7.12 -0.88 12.06
CA LEU A 398 -8.57 -0.99 12.24
C LEU A 398 -9.30 -0.57 10.95
N GLY A 399 -8.88 0.51 10.31
CA GLY A 399 -9.41 0.93 9.01
C GLY A 399 -9.26 -0.15 7.93
N VAL A 400 -8.12 -0.84 7.88
CA VAL A 400 -7.89 -1.98 6.97
C VAL A 400 -8.88 -3.11 7.25
N VAL A 401 -9.04 -3.51 8.51
CA VAL A 401 -10.01 -4.56 8.91
C VAL A 401 -11.44 -4.19 8.52
N LEU A 402 -11.83 -2.95 8.76
CA LEU A 402 -13.17 -2.45 8.39
C LEU A 402 -13.37 -2.40 6.87
N PHE A 403 -12.33 -2.05 6.12
CA PHE A 403 -12.36 -2.09 4.65
C PHE A 403 -12.58 -3.52 4.13
N GLU A 404 -11.86 -4.50 4.69
CA GLU A 404 -12.01 -5.92 4.36
C GLU A 404 -13.40 -6.47 4.74
N GLN A 405 -14.03 -5.90 5.77
CA GLN A 405 -15.42 -6.18 6.15
C GLN A 405 -16.46 -5.41 5.29
N ALA A 406 -16.04 -4.69 4.26
CA ALA A 406 -16.87 -3.80 3.43
C ALA A 406 -17.54 -2.64 4.19
N LYS A 407 -17.08 -2.28 5.38
CA LYS A 407 -17.52 -1.14 6.19
C LYS A 407 -16.75 0.13 5.79
N TYR A 408 -16.96 0.59 4.56
CA TYR A 408 -16.13 1.62 3.93
C TYR A 408 -16.19 2.99 4.62
N ASP A 409 -17.32 3.38 5.21
CA ASP A 409 -17.44 4.68 5.91
C ASP A 409 -16.69 4.68 7.24
N GLU A 410 -16.78 3.59 7.99
CA GLU A 410 -16.02 3.40 9.22
C GLU A 410 -14.51 3.31 8.93
N ALA A 411 -14.13 2.58 7.87
CA ALA A 411 -12.75 2.50 7.40
C ALA A 411 -12.19 3.90 7.05
N LYS A 412 -12.96 4.68 6.27
CA LYS A 412 -12.61 6.06 5.92
C LYS A 412 -12.33 6.91 7.15
N SER A 413 -13.25 6.87 8.13
CA SER A 413 -13.11 7.65 9.36
C SER A 413 -11.81 7.33 10.11
N ASN A 414 -11.45 6.03 10.20
CA ASN A 414 -10.22 5.62 10.87
C ASN A 414 -8.97 6.01 10.07
N PHE A 415 -8.96 5.85 8.75
CA PHE A 415 -7.87 6.31 7.89
C PHE A 415 -7.69 7.83 7.95
N GLU A 416 -8.77 8.60 7.99
CA GLU A 416 -8.70 10.06 8.11
C GLU A 416 -8.12 10.51 9.47
N LYS A 417 -8.50 9.84 10.57
CA LYS A 417 -7.91 10.10 11.89
C LYS A 417 -6.41 9.79 11.88
N SER A 418 -6.02 8.64 11.36
CA SER A 418 -4.61 8.25 11.22
C SER A 418 -3.83 9.24 10.34
N SER A 419 -4.42 9.70 9.22
CA SER A 419 -3.75 10.61 8.28
C SER A 419 -3.57 12.04 8.81
N LYS A 420 -4.31 12.45 9.83
CA LYS A 420 -4.07 13.70 10.54
C LYS A 420 -2.79 13.67 11.37
N ILE A 421 -2.38 12.49 11.80
CA ILE A 421 -1.18 12.28 12.62
C ILE A 421 0.03 12.07 11.71
N ASP A 422 -0.15 11.31 10.62
CA ASP A 422 0.90 10.99 9.66
C ASP A 422 0.29 10.90 8.24
N ASN A 423 0.88 11.59 7.27
CA ASN A 423 0.39 11.64 5.89
C ASN A 423 1.26 10.77 4.97
N SER A 424 1.46 9.51 5.36
CA SER A 424 2.30 8.55 4.65
C SER A 424 1.69 8.07 3.32
N PRO A 425 2.49 7.48 2.42
CA PRO A 425 2.00 6.86 1.19
C PRO A 425 0.97 5.76 1.42
N GLU A 426 1.10 4.97 2.49
CA GLU A 426 0.19 3.90 2.88
C GLU A 426 -1.20 4.45 3.17
N LEU A 427 -1.29 5.51 3.96
CA LEU A 427 -2.55 6.15 4.32
C LEU A 427 -3.24 6.79 3.12
N LYS A 428 -2.48 7.42 2.22
CA LYS A 428 -3.01 7.93 0.94
C LYS A 428 -3.57 6.80 0.08
N ASN A 429 -2.86 5.67 0.00
CA ASN A 429 -3.33 4.49 -0.70
C ASN A 429 -4.65 3.96 -0.12
N ASN A 430 -4.75 3.87 1.21
CA ASN A 430 -5.92 3.32 1.88
C ASN A 430 -7.15 4.23 1.71
N LEU A 431 -6.98 5.54 1.83
CA LEU A 431 -8.01 6.51 1.51
C LEU A 431 -8.44 6.45 0.03
N ALA A 432 -7.49 6.25 -0.88
CA ALA A 432 -7.77 6.08 -2.30
C ALA A 432 -8.55 4.79 -2.59
N ALA A 433 -8.23 3.70 -1.90
CA ALA A 433 -8.96 2.44 -2.01
C ALA A 433 -10.44 2.61 -1.59
N VAL A 434 -10.69 3.31 -0.48
CA VAL A 434 -12.06 3.63 -0.04
C VAL A 434 -12.77 4.52 -1.04
N ALA A 435 -12.12 5.59 -1.52
CA ALA A 435 -12.69 6.47 -2.53
C ALA A 435 -13.06 5.68 -3.81
N GLY A 436 -12.19 4.76 -4.24
CA GLY A 436 -12.44 3.87 -5.38
C GLY A 436 -13.64 2.96 -5.18
N LYS A 437 -13.80 2.34 -3.99
CA LYS A 437 -14.98 1.52 -3.64
C LYS A 437 -16.27 2.33 -3.63
N LYS A 438 -16.19 3.61 -3.29
CA LYS A 438 -17.34 4.52 -3.29
C LYS A 438 -17.61 5.19 -4.66
N GLY A 439 -16.80 4.91 -5.67
CA GLY A 439 -16.94 5.46 -7.03
C GLY A 439 -16.32 6.85 -7.23
N ASP A 440 -15.69 7.44 -6.22
CA ASP A 440 -14.98 8.71 -6.34
C ASP A 440 -13.60 8.50 -6.96
N TYR A 441 -13.59 8.26 -8.26
CA TYR A 441 -12.39 7.89 -9.01
C TYR A 441 -11.40 9.05 -9.17
N GLU A 442 -11.87 10.29 -9.20
CA GLU A 442 -10.99 11.46 -9.32
C GLU A 442 -10.22 11.71 -8.02
N LEU A 443 -10.89 11.64 -6.88
CA LEU A 443 -10.22 11.71 -5.57
C LEU A 443 -9.21 10.58 -5.40
N ALA A 444 -9.61 9.35 -5.71
CA ALA A 444 -8.74 8.19 -5.58
C ALA A 444 -7.47 8.34 -6.42
N LYS A 445 -7.60 8.75 -7.68
CA LYS A 445 -6.45 9.00 -8.55
C LYS A 445 -5.53 10.09 -8.01
N LYS A 446 -6.10 11.19 -7.49
CA LYS A 446 -5.32 12.29 -6.88
C LYS A 446 -4.51 11.81 -5.68
N LEU A 447 -5.10 10.96 -4.83
CA LEU A 447 -4.42 10.38 -3.66
C LEU A 447 -3.30 9.40 -4.04
N LEU A 448 -3.44 8.71 -5.19
CA LEU A 448 -2.44 7.76 -5.70
C LEU A 448 -1.34 8.42 -6.53
N ASP A 449 -1.47 9.71 -6.85
CA ASP A 449 -0.47 10.40 -7.66
C ASP A 449 0.91 10.33 -6.99
N LYS A 450 1.94 9.91 -7.78
CA LYS A 450 3.32 9.71 -7.34
C LYS A 450 3.49 8.72 -6.16
N ASN A 451 2.48 7.92 -5.86
CA ASN A 451 2.60 6.89 -4.84
C ASN A 451 3.27 5.63 -5.45
N ASN A 452 4.42 5.26 -4.91
CA ASN A 452 5.27 4.18 -5.46
C ASN A 452 5.00 2.80 -4.84
N LEU A 453 4.09 2.68 -3.87
CA LEU A 453 3.70 1.41 -3.27
C LEU A 453 3.16 0.45 -4.34
N THR A 454 3.40 -0.84 -4.16
CA THR A 454 2.89 -1.89 -5.05
C THR A 454 1.37 -1.88 -5.08
N GLU A 455 0.73 -1.71 -3.93
CA GLU A 455 -0.73 -1.60 -3.76
C GLU A 455 -1.28 -0.37 -4.48
N ALA A 456 -0.59 0.77 -4.36
CA ALA A 456 -0.98 2.01 -5.04
C ALA A 456 -0.89 1.87 -6.57
N LYS A 457 0.15 1.22 -7.08
CA LYS A 457 0.27 0.88 -8.50
C LYS A 457 -0.85 -0.06 -8.93
N HIS A 458 -1.15 -1.10 -8.14
CA HIS A 458 -2.27 -1.99 -8.41
C HIS A 458 -3.60 -1.22 -8.50
N ASN A 459 -3.85 -0.34 -7.54
CA ASN A 459 -5.05 0.48 -7.51
C ASN A 459 -5.13 1.44 -8.72
N LEU A 460 -4.00 2.02 -9.14
CA LEU A 460 -3.92 2.84 -10.37
C LEU A 460 -4.25 2.03 -11.63
N GLY A 461 -3.89 0.75 -11.69
CA GLY A 461 -4.17 -0.13 -12.81
C GLY A 461 -5.66 -0.22 -13.16
N PHE A 462 -6.54 -0.24 -12.15
CA PHE A 462 -7.98 -0.18 -12.36
C PHE A 462 -8.40 1.06 -13.16
N TYR A 463 -7.90 2.24 -12.79
CA TYR A 463 -8.23 3.49 -13.47
C TYR A 463 -7.63 3.55 -14.87
N SER A 464 -6.46 2.94 -15.08
CA SER A 464 -5.83 2.85 -16.39
C SER A 464 -6.63 2.00 -17.35
N ILE A 465 -7.23 0.88 -16.89
CA ILE A 465 -8.17 0.09 -17.70
C ILE A 465 -9.38 0.94 -18.07
N LYS A 466 -10.03 1.60 -17.11
CA LYS A 466 -11.21 2.43 -17.35
C LYS A 466 -10.96 3.59 -18.33
N ARG A 467 -9.73 4.06 -18.44
CA ARG A 467 -9.32 5.13 -19.38
C ARG A 467 -8.73 4.62 -20.70
N GLY A 468 -8.76 3.31 -20.95
CA GLY A 468 -8.20 2.71 -22.16
C GLY A 468 -6.67 2.70 -22.23
N LYS A 469 -5.97 3.03 -21.12
CA LYS A 469 -4.50 3.01 -21.04
C LYS A 469 -3.99 1.60 -20.70
N TYR A 470 -4.26 0.63 -21.57
CA TYR A 470 -4.06 -0.79 -21.27
C TYR A 470 -2.58 -1.18 -21.07
N ALA A 471 -1.65 -0.56 -21.80
CA ALA A 471 -0.22 -0.79 -21.62
C ALA A 471 0.26 -0.28 -20.24
N ASP A 472 -0.23 0.89 -19.81
CA ASP A 472 0.05 1.43 -18.47
C ASP A 472 -0.53 0.51 -17.40
N ALA A 473 -1.78 0.04 -17.60
CA ALA A 473 -2.44 -0.88 -16.68
C ALA A 473 -1.66 -2.19 -16.50
N VAL A 474 -1.16 -2.80 -17.58
CA VAL A 474 -0.30 -4.00 -17.51
C VAL A 474 0.94 -3.74 -16.66
N THR A 475 1.59 -2.59 -16.84
CA THR A 475 2.79 -2.23 -16.07
C THR A 475 2.46 -2.01 -14.58
N GLN A 476 1.36 -1.33 -14.27
CA GLN A 476 0.94 -1.01 -12.92
C GLN A 476 0.46 -2.25 -12.14
N LEU A 477 -0.23 -3.16 -12.81
CA LEU A 477 -0.79 -4.38 -12.21
C LEU A 477 0.23 -5.54 -12.08
N LYS A 478 1.42 -5.42 -12.67
CA LYS A 478 2.42 -6.50 -12.75
C LYS A 478 2.80 -7.14 -11.40
N GLY A 479 2.64 -6.42 -10.28
CA GLY A 479 2.94 -6.93 -8.94
C GLY A 479 1.99 -8.01 -8.43
N TYR A 480 0.85 -8.24 -9.10
CA TYR A 480 -0.20 -9.17 -8.66
C TYR A 480 -0.71 -10.01 -9.83
N GLN A 481 -0.76 -11.33 -9.63
CA GLN A 481 -1.44 -12.24 -10.56
C GLN A 481 -2.96 -12.11 -10.35
N SER A 482 -3.57 -11.12 -10.96
CA SER A 482 -4.97 -10.74 -10.72
C SER A 482 -5.81 -10.80 -11.99
N PHE A 483 -7.14 -10.87 -11.79
CA PHE A 483 -8.10 -10.76 -12.88
C PHE A 483 -7.90 -9.48 -13.70
N ASN A 484 -7.68 -8.34 -13.04
CA ASN A 484 -7.48 -7.05 -13.71
C ASN A 484 -6.17 -7.01 -14.52
N LEU A 485 -5.10 -7.69 -14.08
CA LEU A 485 -3.90 -7.83 -14.89
C LEU A 485 -4.19 -8.60 -16.18
N ALA A 486 -4.88 -9.74 -16.07
CA ALA A 486 -5.25 -10.54 -17.23
C ALA A 486 -6.18 -9.77 -18.19
N LEU A 487 -7.15 -9.03 -17.65
CA LEU A 487 -8.01 -8.16 -18.45
C LEU A 487 -7.21 -7.08 -19.19
N ALA A 488 -6.28 -6.42 -18.51
CA ALA A 488 -5.42 -5.40 -19.12
C ALA A 488 -4.54 -6.01 -20.22
N GLN A 489 -3.99 -7.21 -20.01
CA GLN A 489 -3.22 -7.94 -21.02
C GLN A 489 -4.08 -8.27 -22.24
N LEU A 490 -5.29 -8.79 -22.03
CA LEU A 490 -6.23 -9.12 -23.10
C LEU A 490 -6.59 -7.86 -23.93
N LEU A 491 -6.92 -6.76 -23.25
CA LEU A 491 -7.27 -5.50 -23.91
C LEU A 491 -6.07 -4.87 -24.63
N ASN A 492 -4.85 -5.16 -24.16
CA ASN A 492 -3.59 -4.77 -24.82
C ASN A 492 -3.16 -5.74 -25.94
N GLY A 493 -4.03 -6.66 -26.36
CA GLY A 493 -3.77 -7.61 -27.45
C GLY A 493 -2.89 -8.82 -27.07
N LYS A 494 -2.71 -9.09 -25.77
CA LYS A 494 -1.84 -10.16 -25.24
C LYS A 494 -2.67 -11.30 -24.65
N SER A 495 -3.50 -11.92 -25.48
CA SER A 495 -4.45 -12.95 -25.06
C SER A 495 -3.80 -14.18 -24.40
N GLU A 496 -2.65 -14.65 -24.91
CA GLU A 496 -1.92 -15.78 -24.31
C GLU A 496 -1.38 -15.46 -22.93
N GLU A 497 -0.85 -14.23 -22.73
CA GLU A 497 -0.37 -13.77 -21.43
C GLU A 497 -1.54 -13.67 -20.42
N ALA A 498 -2.70 -13.20 -20.88
CA ALA A 498 -3.91 -13.12 -20.06
C ALA A 498 -4.35 -14.50 -19.55
N ILE A 499 -4.35 -15.52 -20.40
CA ILE A 499 -4.68 -16.90 -19.99
C ILE A 499 -3.68 -17.40 -18.94
N LYS A 500 -2.37 -17.24 -19.17
CA LYS A 500 -1.32 -17.64 -18.20
C LYS A 500 -1.50 -16.95 -16.86
N THR A 501 -1.81 -15.65 -16.88
CA THR A 501 -2.06 -14.87 -15.66
C THR A 501 -3.28 -15.40 -14.90
N LEU A 502 -4.38 -15.73 -15.60
CA LEU A 502 -5.57 -16.29 -14.97
C LEU A 502 -5.30 -17.67 -14.37
N ASP A 503 -4.50 -18.51 -15.04
CA ASP A 503 -4.16 -19.86 -14.55
C ASP A 503 -3.30 -19.81 -13.29
N ALA A 504 -2.46 -18.77 -13.14
CA ALA A 504 -1.64 -18.53 -11.97
C ALA A 504 -2.38 -17.78 -10.84
N SER A 505 -3.56 -17.22 -11.11
CA SER A 505 -4.32 -16.42 -10.14
C SER A 505 -4.99 -17.29 -9.07
N LEU A 506 -5.16 -16.72 -7.87
CA LEU A 506 -5.99 -17.30 -6.80
C LEU A 506 -7.48 -17.41 -7.20
N THR A 507 -7.92 -16.58 -8.16
CA THR A 507 -9.29 -16.59 -8.68
C THR A 507 -9.45 -17.41 -9.97
N LYS A 508 -8.51 -18.28 -10.29
CA LYS A 508 -8.48 -19.07 -11.56
C LYS A 508 -9.75 -19.87 -11.87
N GLU A 509 -10.49 -20.24 -10.84
CA GLU A 509 -11.70 -21.07 -10.95
C GLU A 509 -13.01 -20.30 -10.74
N THR A 510 -12.99 -18.95 -10.77
CA THR A 510 -14.23 -18.17 -10.72
C THR A 510 -14.94 -18.15 -12.07
N ALA A 511 -16.24 -17.85 -12.05
CA ALA A 511 -17.03 -17.71 -13.27
C ALA A 511 -16.46 -16.63 -14.20
N GLU A 512 -16.05 -15.49 -13.62
CA GLU A 512 -15.47 -14.36 -14.33
C GLU A 512 -14.14 -14.72 -14.99
N SER A 513 -13.29 -15.48 -14.29
CA SER A 513 -12.00 -15.94 -14.85
C SER A 513 -12.19 -16.89 -16.03
N TYR A 514 -13.12 -17.84 -15.93
CA TYR A 514 -13.46 -18.70 -17.07
C TYR A 514 -14.07 -17.89 -18.21
N TYR A 515 -14.92 -16.91 -17.93
CA TYR A 515 -15.50 -16.04 -18.95
C TYR A 515 -14.42 -15.25 -19.70
N LEU A 516 -13.47 -14.66 -18.97
CA LEU A 516 -12.35 -13.94 -19.57
C LEU A 516 -11.41 -14.87 -20.38
N LYS A 517 -11.19 -16.12 -19.92
CA LYS A 517 -10.47 -17.15 -20.70
C LYS A 517 -11.21 -17.52 -21.97
N ALA A 518 -12.55 -17.58 -21.93
CA ALA A 518 -13.36 -17.82 -23.12
C ALA A 518 -13.16 -16.71 -24.15
N ILE A 519 -13.22 -15.44 -23.74
CA ILE A 519 -12.95 -14.29 -24.62
C ILE A 519 -11.52 -14.36 -25.18
N ALA A 520 -10.53 -14.62 -24.33
CA ALA A 520 -9.12 -14.69 -24.76
C ALA A 520 -8.91 -15.80 -25.82
N ASN A 521 -9.51 -16.99 -25.63
CA ASN A 521 -9.44 -18.07 -26.60
C ASN A 521 -10.21 -17.75 -27.89
N THR A 522 -11.34 -17.04 -27.80
CA THR A 522 -12.06 -16.53 -28.99
C THR A 522 -11.18 -15.62 -29.84
N ARG A 523 -10.46 -14.69 -29.20
CA ARG A 523 -9.53 -13.77 -29.89
C ARG A 523 -8.31 -14.51 -30.48
N LEU A 524 -7.91 -15.65 -29.89
CA LEU A 524 -6.85 -16.53 -30.42
C LEU A 524 -7.34 -17.50 -31.50
N ASN A 525 -8.63 -17.56 -31.82
CA ASN A 525 -9.28 -18.52 -32.69
C ASN A 525 -9.19 -19.97 -32.19
N ASN A 526 -9.09 -20.19 -30.88
CA ASN A 526 -9.11 -21.48 -30.22
C ASN A 526 -10.54 -21.83 -29.81
N ASP A 527 -11.37 -22.23 -30.77
CA ASP A 527 -12.82 -22.38 -30.62
C ASP A 527 -13.22 -23.39 -29.54
N ASP A 528 -12.58 -24.55 -29.50
CA ASP A 528 -12.87 -25.61 -28.51
C ASP A 528 -12.57 -25.13 -27.09
N ALA A 529 -11.43 -24.47 -26.88
CA ALA A 529 -11.06 -23.92 -25.60
C ALA A 529 -11.98 -22.74 -25.19
N ALA A 530 -12.40 -21.92 -26.15
CA ALA A 530 -13.34 -20.81 -25.90
C ALA A 530 -14.68 -21.36 -25.38
N LEU A 531 -15.28 -22.35 -26.08
CA LEU A 531 -16.56 -22.94 -25.71
C LEU A 531 -16.48 -23.74 -24.41
N SER A 532 -15.36 -24.47 -24.17
CA SER A 532 -15.13 -25.17 -22.91
C SER A 532 -15.03 -24.23 -21.72
N ASN A 533 -14.27 -23.12 -21.83
CA ASN A 533 -14.19 -22.13 -20.78
C ASN A 533 -15.54 -21.41 -20.57
N LEU A 534 -16.27 -21.09 -21.64
CA LEU A 534 -17.61 -20.51 -21.52
C LEU A 534 -18.55 -21.47 -20.77
N LYS A 535 -18.55 -22.76 -21.10
CA LYS A 535 -19.33 -23.77 -20.37
C LYS A 535 -19.01 -23.76 -18.88
N ASN A 536 -17.72 -23.73 -18.52
CA ASN A 536 -17.29 -23.67 -17.12
C ASN A 536 -17.77 -22.38 -16.42
N ALA A 537 -17.70 -21.23 -17.10
CA ALA A 537 -18.21 -19.98 -16.59
C ALA A 537 -19.71 -20.04 -16.28
N LEU A 538 -20.51 -20.54 -17.24
CA LEU A 538 -21.95 -20.66 -17.11
C LEU A 538 -22.37 -21.70 -16.07
N ALA A 539 -21.62 -22.78 -15.90
CA ALA A 539 -21.85 -23.77 -14.86
C ALA A 539 -21.64 -23.19 -13.45
N LYS A 540 -20.68 -22.28 -13.29
CA LYS A 540 -20.43 -21.59 -12.01
C LYS A 540 -21.39 -20.41 -11.76
N ASN A 541 -21.82 -19.72 -12.81
CA ASN A 541 -22.76 -18.61 -12.71
C ASN A 541 -23.70 -18.58 -13.92
N ALA A 542 -24.88 -19.16 -13.75
CA ALA A 542 -25.90 -19.24 -14.80
C ALA A 542 -26.41 -17.86 -15.29
N SER A 543 -26.29 -16.80 -14.49
CA SER A 543 -26.72 -15.46 -14.90
C SER A 543 -25.88 -14.90 -16.08
N LEU A 544 -24.69 -15.46 -16.31
CA LEU A 544 -23.84 -15.10 -17.43
C LEU A 544 -24.38 -15.59 -18.80
N LYS A 545 -25.40 -16.46 -18.85
CA LYS A 545 -26.02 -16.91 -20.11
C LYS A 545 -26.57 -15.74 -20.93
N GLU A 546 -27.36 -14.88 -20.29
CA GLU A 546 -27.91 -13.70 -20.94
C GLU A 546 -26.81 -12.78 -21.46
N LYS A 547 -25.78 -12.53 -20.65
CA LYS A 547 -24.63 -11.73 -21.05
C LYS A 547 -23.92 -12.36 -22.25
N ALA A 548 -23.60 -13.66 -22.19
CA ALA A 548 -22.89 -14.36 -23.25
C ALA A 548 -23.66 -14.36 -24.58
N SER A 549 -25.02 -14.45 -24.53
CA SER A 549 -25.85 -14.43 -25.72
C SER A 549 -25.83 -13.10 -26.46
N LYS A 550 -25.51 -12.02 -25.76
CA LYS A 550 -25.48 -10.64 -26.28
C LYS A 550 -24.04 -10.14 -26.54
N ASP A 551 -23.04 -10.79 -25.94
CA ASP A 551 -21.64 -10.35 -26.01
C ASP A 551 -21.07 -10.51 -27.42
N LYS A 552 -20.68 -9.41 -28.03
CA LYS A 552 -20.14 -9.38 -29.38
C LYS A 552 -18.75 -10.03 -29.51
N GLU A 553 -18.08 -10.34 -28.43
CA GLU A 553 -16.88 -11.19 -28.44
C GLU A 553 -17.18 -12.59 -29.01
N PHE A 554 -18.39 -13.10 -28.75
CA PHE A 554 -18.84 -14.44 -29.21
C PHE A 554 -19.66 -14.41 -30.51
N LEU A 555 -19.74 -13.27 -31.20
CA LEU A 555 -20.55 -13.12 -32.43
C LEU A 555 -20.22 -14.20 -33.47
N ARG A 556 -18.96 -14.59 -33.58
CA ARG A 556 -18.51 -15.66 -34.52
C ARG A 556 -19.13 -17.03 -34.24
N PHE A 557 -19.62 -17.27 -33.03
CA PHE A 557 -20.28 -18.50 -32.63
C PHE A 557 -21.81 -18.49 -32.77
N ALA A 558 -22.40 -17.43 -33.31
CA ALA A 558 -23.86 -17.28 -33.39
C ALA A 558 -24.57 -18.45 -34.10
N ALA A 559 -23.93 -19.06 -35.08
CA ALA A 559 -24.43 -20.26 -35.80
C ALA A 559 -23.89 -21.61 -35.25
N ASN A 560 -23.04 -21.58 -34.19
CA ASN A 560 -22.47 -22.79 -33.61
C ASN A 560 -23.46 -23.49 -32.69
N SER A 561 -23.75 -24.78 -32.95
CA SER A 561 -24.74 -25.56 -32.20
C SER A 561 -24.38 -25.73 -30.71
N THR A 562 -23.10 -25.89 -30.40
CA THR A 562 -22.61 -25.96 -28.99
C THR A 562 -22.86 -24.65 -28.28
N PHE A 563 -22.46 -23.53 -28.88
CA PHE A 563 -22.69 -22.21 -28.30
C PHE A 563 -24.19 -21.94 -28.06
N THR A 564 -25.03 -22.16 -29.08
CA THR A 564 -26.48 -21.94 -28.98
C THR A 564 -27.15 -22.82 -27.90
N SER A 565 -26.61 -24.03 -27.68
CA SER A 565 -27.06 -24.89 -26.58
C SER A 565 -26.62 -24.40 -25.18
N LEU A 566 -25.43 -23.79 -25.06
CA LEU A 566 -24.90 -23.27 -23.80
C LEU A 566 -25.65 -22.05 -23.31
N ILE A 567 -26.11 -21.17 -24.20
CA ILE A 567 -26.76 -19.91 -23.86
C ILE A 567 -28.30 -20.01 -23.70
N LYS A 568 -28.89 -21.14 -24.11
CA LYS A 568 -30.29 -21.48 -23.80
C LYS A 568 -30.41 -21.90 -22.32
#